data_ff3f3b9f55bcf70759aecee120c3dc27
#
_entry.id   ff3f3b9f55bcf70759aecee120c3dc27
#
_cell.length_a   1.000
_cell.length_b   1.000
_cell.length_c   1.000
_cell.angle_alpha   90.00
_cell.angle_beta   90.00
_cell.angle_gamma   90.00
#
_symmetry.space_group_name_H-M   'P 1'
#
loop_
_entity.id
_entity.type
_entity.pdbx_description
1 polymer ?
#
loop_
_entity_poly.entity_id
_entity_poly.type
_entity_poly.pdbx_seq_one_letter_code
_entity_poly.pdbx_strand_id
1 'polypeptide(L)'
;MTHRPYKSVALKGEITVFLSLLSAIFLGLVCAFSESVRVQMLRLNTEGMMDASLRSCFAEYDQALYKRYDLLYIDSSYRGHEDADIDSVINHLGRYVAENTAYGEASVTGEWYGQSLSDADHVSYVIASDEGGRPLKRQAVEFIEKYGKTIYIGTINSGKGSVKRGGKNDFFTEWDDILAKIESYGIPLTNPGKIVREMVLSGEEFLKGTPLSGMLSSDRPSIRGLKQGAGTAKLKRKNENDDLFIEYLMQKCGCYTDFKAKQQLTAELEYIVYGGVADMDNMISAVKELMDIRLKDNLRCIKGDGGKMAAAYEKAYEVVMYNSLIIPPESLILLVRDSIVYAWAYGESAMDVSRLLNRGRCKITKGSSDIELPLEDIINFKSRLFESGGSGYTYKELMGMFTALTGDDIRRLRCMDIIEANQRAFYNSGFRIDGCFEYLRASVTLTSGFGYEHTIEREYQYE
;
A
#
# COMPACT_ATOMS: atom_id res chain seq x y z
N MET A 1 -108.87 23.36 40.10
CA MET A 1 -107.51 23.82 40.04
C MET A 1 -106.59 22.61 40.33
N THR A 2 -106.04 21.98 39.33
CA THR A 2 -105.23 20.77 39.44
C THR A 2 -103.74 21.12 39.24
N HIS A 3 -103.02 21.05 40.35
CA HIS A 3 -101.55 21.16 40.29
C HIS A 3 -100.96 19.81 39.70
N ARG A 4 -100.24 19.94 38.60
CA ARG A 4 -99.36 18.90 38.11
C ARG A 4 -97.99 18.96 38.81
N PRO A 5 -97.46 17.86 39.32
CA PRO A 5 -96.10 17.92 39.88
C PRO A 5 -95.06 17.83 38.72
N TYR A 6 -94.05 18.65 38.82
CA TYR A 6 -92.90 18.66 37.96
C TYR A 6 -92.10 17.37 38.17
N LYS A 7 -91.93 16.64 37.10
CA LYS A 7 -90.93 15.55 37.00
C LYS A 7 -89.60 16.16 36.55
N SER A 8 -88.73 16.47 37.45
CA SER A 8 -87.43 17.05 37.14
C SER A 8 -86.23 16.26 37.71
N VAL A 9 -86.33 14.99 38.00
CA VAL A 9 -85.31 14.19 38.70
C VAL A 9 -84.57 13.19 37.79
N ALA A 10 -85.10 12.88 36.63
CA ALA A 10 -84.48 11.85 35.75
C ALA A 10 -83.30 12.38 34.93
N LEU A 11 -83.26 13.66 34.56
CA LEU A 11 -82.26 14.24 33.72
C LEU A 11 -80.85 14.39 34.37
N LYS A 12 -80.74 14.47 35.70
CA LYS A 12 -79.43 14.66 36.40
C LYS A 12 -78.59 13.39 36.43
N GLY A 13 -79.19 12.19 36.44
CA GLY A 13 -78.49 10.90 36.41
C GLY A 13 -77.86 10.57 35.05
N GLU A 14 -78.60 10.86 33.97
CA GLU A 14 -78.15 10.61 32.60
C GLU A 14 -76.96 11.51 32.21
N ILE A 15 -76.97 12.77 32.62
CA ILE A 15 -75.84 13.70 32.39
C ILE A 15 -74.63 13.26 33.17
N THR A 16 -74.75 12.79 34.40
CA THR A 16 -73.58 12.32 35.20
C THR A 16 -72.97 11.07 34.61
N VAL A 17 -73.74 10.10 34.12
CA VAL A 17 -73.24 8.94 33.45
C VAL A 17 -72.59 9.29 32.12
N PHE A 18 -73.18 10.19 31.34
CA PHE A 18 -72.58 10.68 30.11
C PHE A 18 -71.25 11.38 30.38
N LEU A 19 -71.14 12.25 31.37
CA LEU A 19 -69.93 12.97 31.73
C LEU A 19 -68.85 12.03 32.25
N SER A 20 -69.19 10.98 33.02
CA SER A 20 -68.24 9.99 33.50
C SER A 20 -67.67 9.15 32.35
N LEU A 21 -68.50 8.78 31.38
CA LEU A 21 -68.10 8.05 30.18
C LEU A 21 -67.19 8.91 29.30
N LEU A 22 -67.52 10.19 29.09
CA LEU A 22 -66.71 11.15 28.34
C LEU A 22 -65.35 11.38 29.01
N SER A 23 -65.33 11.50 30.35
CA SER A 23 -64.09 11.64 31.13
C SER A 23 -63.21 10.39 31.05
N ALA A 24 -63.80 9.19 31.06
CA ALA A 24 -63.08 7.95 30.91
C ALA A 24 -62.44 7.83 29.52
N ILE A 25 -63.16 8.20 28.44
CA ILE A 25 -62.66 8.24 27.09
C ILE A 25 -61.54 9.26 26.97
N PHE A 26 -61.71 10.45 27.51
CA PHE A 26 -60.69 11.51 27.49
C PHE A 26 -59.43 11.11 28.25
N LEU A 27 -59.60 10.52 29.46
CA LEU A 27 -58.46 10.01 30.22
C LEU A 27 -57.72 8.88 29.45
N GLY A 28 -58.45 7.94 28.82
CA GLY A 28 -57.87 6.93 27.97
C GLY A 28 -57.09 7.49 26.79
N LEU A 29 -57.62 8.59 26.17
CA LEU A 29 -56.93 9.28 25.08
C LEU A 29 -55.63 9.95 25.58
N VAL A 30 -55.66 10.63 26.72
CA VAL A 30 -54.50 11.25 27.34
C VAL A 30 -53.44 10.19 27.68
N CYS A 31 -53.82 9.06 28.23
CA CYS A 31 -52.90 7.96 28.53
C CYS A 31 -52.27 7.39 27.23
N ALA A 32 -53.03 7.21 26.15
CA ALA A 32 -52.55 6.72 24.87
C ALA A 32 -51.54 7.73 24.23
N PHE A 33 -51.82 9.03 24.28
CA PHE A 33 -50.88 10.06 23.83
C PHE A 33 -49.60 10.08 24.67
N SER A 34 -49.73 9.98 26.00
CA SER A 34 -48.60 9.96 26.91
C SER A 34 -47.67 8.77 26.62
N GLU A 35 -48.23 7.58 26.41
CA GLU A 35 -47.46 6.38 26.07
C GLU A 35 -46.83 6.50 24.69
N SER A 36 -47.53 7.06 23.70
CA SER A 36 -46.96 7.31 22.37
C SER A 36 -45.74 8.26 22.42
N VAL A 37 -45.87 9.34 23.17
CA VAL A 37 -44.73 10.28 23.38
C VAL A 37 -43.57 9.61 24.10
N ARG A 38 -43.84 8.78 25.11
CA ARG A 38 -42.83 8.02 25.82
C ARG A 38 -42.06 7.08 24.92
N VAL A 39 -42.74 6.29 24.09
CA VAL A 39 -42.11 5.37 23.12
C VAL A 39 -41.25 6.16 22.10
N GLN A 40 -41.76 7.29 21.59
CA GLN A 40 -40.98 8.12 20.64
C GLN A 40 -39.73 8.72 21.29
N MET A 41 -39.82 9.18 22.51
CA MET A 41 -38.66 9.69 23.26
C MET A 41 -37.62 8.61 23.50
N LEU A 42 -38.03 7.39 23.84
CA LEU A 42 -37.10 6.25 23.96
C LEU A 42 -36.38 5.97 22.66
N ARG A 43 -37.10 5.96 21.52
CA ARG A 43 -36.47 5.76 20.20
C ARG A 43 -35.43 6.83 19.87
N LEU A 44 -35.79 8.10 20.05
CA LEU A 44 -34.86 9.23 19.80
C LEU A 44 -33.63 9.16 20.70
N ASN A 45 -33.82 8.81 21.97
CA ASN A 45 -32.71 8.65 22.92
C ASN A 45 -31.80 7.47 22.50
N THR A 46 -32.37 6.34 22.11
CA THR A 46 -31.65 5.18 21.61
C THR A 46 -30.83 5.53 20.36
N GLU A 47 -31.41 6.30 19.42
CA GLU A 47 -30.71 6.77 18.23
C GLU A 47 -29.47 7.59 18.60
N GLY A 48 -29.64 8.56 19.50
CA GLY A 48 -28.52 9.40 19.97
C GLY A 48 -27.45 8.61 20.71
N MET A 49 -27.85 7.64 21.55
CA MET A 49 -26.90 6.76 22.25
C MET A 49 -26.14 5.85 21.29
N MET A 50 -26.81 5.28 20.30
CA MET A 50 -26.17 4.43 19.30
C MET A 50 -25.16 5.21 18.45
N ASP A 51 -25.52 6.42 18.00
CA ASP A 51 -24.61 7.28 17.25
C ASP A 51 -23.38 7.68 18.10
N ALA A 52 -23.57 7.99 19.38
CA ALA A 52 -22.48 8.30 20.29
C ALA A 52 -21.57 7.08 20.55
N SER A 53 -22.18 5.90 20.74
CA SER A 53 -21.45 4.64 20.98
C SER A 53 -20.63 4.21 19.75
N LEU A 54 -21.19 4.33 18.55
CA LEU A 54 -20.45 4.08 17.30
C LEU A 54 -19.27 5.03 17.15
N ARG A 55 -19.46 6.33 17.40
CA ARG A 55 -18.36 7.30 17.36
C ARG A 55 -17.28 6.98 18.39
N SER A 56 -17.65 6.54 19.59
CA SER A 56 -16.68 6.13 20.62
C SER A 56 -15.91 4.89 20.19
N CYS A 57 -16.59 3.89 19.63
CA CYS A 57 -15.95 2.68 19.08
C CYS A 57 -14.96 3.04 17.96
N PHE A 58 -15.34 3.90 17.02
CA PHE A 58 -14.45 4.33 15.93
C PHE A 58 -13.35 5.32 16.37
N ALA A 59 -13.46 5.92 17.55
CA ALA A 59 -12.39 6.70 18.15
C ALA A 59 -11.21 5.81 18.65
N GLU A 60 -11.41 4.50 18.77
CA GLU A 60 -10.39 3.50 19.11
C GLU A 60 -9.52 3.08 17.91
N TYR A 61 -9.40 3.92 16.89
CA TYR A 61 -8.56 3.61 15.72
C TYR A 61 -7.10 3.34 16.09
N ASP A 62 -6.41 2.51 15.29
CA ASP A 62 -5.00 2.23 15.49
C ASP A 62 -4.13 3.46 15.21
N GLN A 63 -3.58 4.02 16.29
CA GLN A 63 -2.75 5.23 16.23
C GLN A 63 -1.41 5.00 15.53
N ALA A 64 -0.85 3.79 15.56
CA ALA A 64 0.42 3.49 14.92
C ALA A 64 0.23 3.42 13.40
N LEU A 65 -0.86 2.80 12.96
CA LEU A 65 -1.27 2.76 11.57
C LEU A 65 -1.53 4.16 11.03
N TYR A 66 -2.30 4.97 11.76
CA TYR A 66 -2.59 6.36 11.37
C TYR A 66 -1.31 7.21 11.29
N LYS A 67 -0.46 7.20 12.31
CA LYS A 67 0.77 8.05 12.35
C LYS A 67 1.76 7.71 11.24
N ARG A 68 1.83 6.46 10.80
CA ARG A 68 2.78 6.04 9.78
C ARG A 68 2.21 6.09 8.37
N TYR A 69 0.97 5.64 8.21
CA TYR A 69 0.37 5.41 6.90
C TYR A 69 -0.79 6.35 6.58
N ASP A 70 -1.22 7.19 7.56
CA ASP A 70 -2.41 8.05 7.46
C ASP A 70 -3.66 7.26 7.07
N LEU A 71 -3.77 6.03 7.56
CA LEU A 71 -4.91 5.15 7.38
C LEU A 71 -5.69 5.03 8.68
N LEU A 72 -7.00 5.20 8.59
CA LEU A 72 -7.92 5.14 9.73
C LEU A 72 -8.65 3.79 9.73
N TYR A 73 -8.28 2.92 10.65
CA TYR A 73 -8.90 1.61 10.87
C TYR A 73 -8.99 1.30 12.36
N ILE A 74 -10.04 0.59 12.78
CA ILE A 74 -10.06 -0.09 14.06
C ILE A 74 -9.27 -1.39 13.89
N ASP A 75 -8.23 -1.61 14.69
CA ASP A 75 -7.59 -2.92 14.86
C ASP A 75 -8.43 -3.75 15.83
N SER A 76 -9.18 -4.71 15.32
CA SER A 76 -10.08 -5.56 16.13
C SER A 76 -9.36 -6.49 17.10
N SER A 77 -8.03 -6.62 16.99
CA SER A 77 -7.22 -7.32 18.00
C SER A 77 -6.97 -6.47 19.25
N TYR A 78 -7.32 -5.19 19.22
CA TYR A 78 -7.10 -4.23 20.30
C TYR A 78 -5.68 -4.34 20.89
N ARG A 79 -4.67 -4.29 20.01
CA ARG A 79 -3.24 -4.47 20.30
C ARG A 79 -2.87 -5.87 20.79
N GLY A 80 -3.60 -6.89 20.31
CA GLY A 80 -3.34 -8.29 20.67
C GLY A 80 -3.93 -8.73 21.99
N HIS A 81 -4.87 -7.96 22.55
CA HIS A 81 -5.61 -8.32 23.76
C HIS A 81 -6.86 -9.16 23.44
N GLU A 82 -7.35 -9.09 22.20
CA GLU A 82 -8.52 -9.80 21.73
C GLU A 82 -8.24 -10.52 20.40
N ASP A 83 -9.13 -11.41 20.01
CA ASP A 83 -9.07 -12.04 18.69
C ASP A 83 -9.38 -11.00 17.60
N ALA A 84 -8.62 -11.05 16.50
CA ALA A 84 -8.82 -10.14 15.37
C ALA A 84 -10.09 -10.52 14.59
N ASP A 85 -11.26 -10.21 15.14
CA ASP A 85 -12.58 -10.57 14.61
C ASP A 85 -13.62 -9.46 14.84
N ILE A 86 -14.76 -9.55 14.13
CA ILE A 86 -15.90 -8.63 14.26
C ILE A 86 -16.51 -8.67 15.66
N ASP A 87 -16.54 -9.85 16.29
CA ASP A 87 -17.12 -10.02 17.63
C ASP A 87 -16.45 -9.14 18.67
N SER A 88 -15.13 -8.96 18.59
CA SER A 88 -14.39 -8.02 19.45
C SER A 88 -14.88 -6.59 19.29
N VAL A 89 -15.12 -6.14 18.06
CA VAL A 89 -15.62 -4.78 17.76
C VAL A 89 -17.06 -4.62 18.28
N ILE A 90 -17.91 -5.64 18.10
CA ILE A 90 -19.30 -5.62 18.58
C ILE A 90 -19.36 -5.63 20.12
N ASN A 91 -18.47 -6.38 20.78
CA ASN A 91 -18.37 -6.37 22.25
C ASN A 91 -17.99 -4.97 22.78
N HIS A 92 -17.04 -4.29 22.13
CA HIS A 92 -16.71 -2.90 22.48
C HIS A 92 -17.88 -1.96 22.24
N LEU A 93 -18.56 -2.06 21.11
CA LEU A 93 -19.77 -1.28 20.83
C LEU A 93 -20.84 -1.54 21.89
N GLY A 94 -21.11 -2.81 22.22
CA GLY A 94 -22.08 -3.20 23.26
C GLY A 94 -21.75 -2.59 24.61
N ARG A 95 -20.47 -2.58 25.00
CA ARG A 95 -20.01 -1.92 26.23
C ARG A 95 -20.31 -0.41 26.22
N TYR A 96 -20.00 0.29 25.13
CA TYR A 96 -20.32 1.73 25.02
C TYR A 96 -21.83 2.00 25.06
N VAL A 97 -22.63 1.14 24.44
CA VAL A 97 -24.09 1.25 24.51
C VAL A 97 -24.57 1.03 25.95
N ALA A 98 -24.07 -0.02 26.64
CA ALA A 98 -24.43 -0.30 28.02
C ALA A 98 -24.05 0.85 28.96
N GLU A 99 -22.84 1.42 28.82
CA GLU A 99 -22.40 2.57 29.60
C GLU A 99 -23.25 3.82 29.37
N ASN A 100 -23.65 4.09 28.11
CA ASN A 100 -24.51 5.22 27.78
C ASN A 100 -25.97 5.00 28.28
N THR A 101 -26.44 3.76 28.40
CA THR A 101 -27.75 3.47 28.98
C THR A 101 -27.72 3.63 30.50
N ALA A 102 -26.65 3.24 31.19
CA ALA A 102 -26.49 3.36 32.62
C ALA A 102 -26.47 4.83 33.11
N TYR A 103 -25.93 5.76 32.30
CA TYR A 103 -25.97 7.20 32.64
C TYR A 103 -27.39 7.78 32.76
N GLY A 104 -28.37 7.17 32.09
CA GLY A 104 -29.79 7.52 32.20
C GLY A 104 -30.44 7.15 33.56
N GLU A 105 -29.89 6.13 34.24
CA GLU A 105 -30.44 5.64 35.53
C GLU A 105 -30.15 6.56 36.70
N ALA A 106 -29.12 7.42 36.64
CA ALA A 106 -28.72 8.32 37.73
C ALA A 106 -29.59 9.60 37.85
N SER A 107 -30.53 9.85 36.93
CA SER A 107 -31.42 10.99 36.95
C SER A 107 -32.79 10.61 37.52
N VAL A 108 -33.50 11.58 38.17
CA VAL A 108 -34.87 11.40 38.69
C VAL A 108 -35.84 10.96 37.58
N THR A 109 -35.48 11.16 36.33
CA THR A 109 -36.21 10.70 35.13
C THR A 109 -35.75 9.32 34.64
N GLY A 110 -34.64 8.77 35.15
CA GLY A 110 -34.02 7.51 34.70
C GLY A 110 -34.91 6.29 34.87
N GLU A 111 -35.69 6.21 35.97
CA GLU A 111 -36.63 5.13 36.20
C GLU A 111 -37.74 5.06 35.12
N TRP A 112 -38.07 6.18 34.48
CA TRP A 112 -39.09 6.24 33.44
C TRP A 112 -38.60 5.92 32.03
N TYR A 113 -37.28 6.10 31.82
CA TYR A 113 -36.64 5.92 30.54
C TYR A 113 -35.45 4.94 30.59
N GLY A 114 -35.29 4.23 31.71
CA GLY A 114 -34.25 3.22 31.90
C GLY A 114 -34.31 2.16 30.80
N GLN A 115 -33.20 1.95 30.12
CA GLN A 115 -33.03 0.95 29.08
C GLN A 115 -31.81 0.09 29.41
N SER A 116 -31.89 -1.19 29.08
CA SER A 116 -30.78 -2.13 29.17
C SER A 116 -30.47 -2.73 27.81
N LEU A 117 -29.19 -2.94 27.53
CA LEU A 117 -28.75 -3.66 26.35
C LEU A 117 -29.19 -5.13 26.44
N SER A 118 -29.98 -5.60 25.47
CA SER A 118 -30.39 -7.01 25.38
C SER A 118 -29.54 -7.76 24.36
N ASP A 119 -29.20 -7.12 23.24
CA ASP A 119 -28.43 -7.73 22.17
C ASP A 119 -27.70 -6.69 21.34
N ALA A 120 -26.52 -7.05 20.78
CA ALA A 120 -25.78 -6.26 19.82
C ALA A 120 -25.18 -7.18 18.76
N ASP A 121 -25.38 -6.84 17.49
CA ASP A 121 -24.88 -7.65 16.37
C ASP A 121 -24.47 -6.76 15.19
N HIS A 122 -23.69 -7.31 14.29
CA HIS A 122 -23.33 -6.64 13.04
C HIS A 122 -24.35 -6.95 11.93
N VAL A 123 -24.61 -5.98 11.08
CA VAL A 123 -25.44 -6.13 9.87
C VAL A 123 -24.55 -6.21 8.63
N SER A 124 -23.56 -5.33 8.56
CA SER A 124 -22.56 -5.33 7.50
C SER A 124 -21.30 -4.58 7.96
N TYR A 125 -20.16 -4.99 7.44
CA TYR A 125 -18.89 -4.31 7.72
C TYR A 125 -17.94 -4.42 6.55
N VAL A 126 -16.96 -3.50 6.49
CA VAL A 126 -15.89 -3.48 5.50
C VAL A 126 -14.56 -3.44 6.21
N ILE A 127 -13.66 -4.29 5.74
CA ILE A 127 -12.30 -4.41 6.24
C ILE A 127 -11.27 -4.00 5.16
N ALA A 128 -10.06 -3.70 5.58
CA ALA A 128 -8.99 -3.21 4.70
C ALA A 128 -8.65 -4.17 3.56
N SER A 129 -8.85 -5.49 3.76
CA SER A 129 -8.52 -6.54 2.79
C SER A 129 -9.63 -6.85 1.79
N ASP A 130 -10.82 -6.27 1.93
CA ASP A 130 -11.93 -6.51 1.03
C ASP A 130 -11.58 -6.19 -0.42
N GLU A 131 -12.14 -6.98 -1.34
CA GLU A 131 -11.89 -6.84 -2.77
C GLU A 131 -10.38 -6.78 -3.12
N GLY A 132 -9.54 -7.52 -2.38
CA GLY A 132 -8.09 -7.52 -2.54
C GLY A 132 -7.42 -6.19 -2.19
N GLY A 133 -7.89 -5.52 -1.13
CA GLY A 133 -7.31 -4.28 -0.60
C GLY A 133 -7.79 -3.00 -1.27
N ARG A 134 -8.94 -3.02 -1.95
CA ARG A 134 -9.51 -1.79 -2.53
C ARG A 134 -9.91 -0.74 -1.49
N PRO A 135 -10.51 -1.08 -0.33
CA PRO A 135 -10.78 -0.11 0.72
C PRO A 135 -9.51 0.62 1.18
N LEU A 136 -8.42 -0.13 1.38
CA LEU A 136 -7.11 0.46 1.70
C LEU A 136 -6.63 1.42 0.61
N LYS A 137 -6.69 1.01 -0.67
CA LYS A 137 -6.29 1.88 -1.79
C LYS A 137 -7.14 3.15 -1.83
N ARG A 138 -8.47 3.05 -1.68
CA ARG A 138 -9.37 4.21 -1.69
C ARG A 138 -9.02 5.21 -0.58
N GLN A 139 -8.74 4.73 0.63
CA GLN A 139 -8.35 5.58 1.75
C GLN A 139 -6.99 6.24 1.53
N ALA A 140 -6.01 5.49 1.00
CA ALA A 140 -4.68 5.99 0.65
C ALA A 140 -4.75 7.07 -0.45
N VAL A 141 -5.58 6.86 -1.49
CA VAL A 141 -5.80 7.81 -2.58
C VAL A 141 -6.45 9.09 -2.06
N GLU A 142 -7.48 8.96 -1.23
CA GLU A 142 -8.17 10.11 -0.62
C GLU A 142 -7.25 10.94 0.26
N PHE A 143 -6.35 10.29 1.02
CA PHE A 143 -5.34 11.00 1.80
C PHE A 143 -4.43 11.85 0.90
N ILE A 144 -3.92 11.30 -0.21
CA ILE A 144 -3.08 12.07 -1.14
C ILE A 144 -3.87 13.20 -1.80
N GLU A 145 -5.12 12.98 -2.16
CA GLU A 145 -5.98 13.99 -2.79
C GLU A 145 -6.27 15.17 -1.86
N LYS A 146 -6.58 14.90 -0.58
CA LYS A 146 -6.96 15.94 0.39
C LYS A 146 -5.75 16.61 1.04
N TYR A 147 -4.71 15.86 1.38
CA TYR A 147 -3.63 16.32 2.25
C TYR A 147 -2.24 16.13 1.66
N GLY A 148 -2.09 15.24 0.67
CA GLY A 148 -0.82 14.90 0.07
C GLY A 148 -0.35 15.95 -0.93
N LYS A 149 0.98 15.90 -1.23
CA LYS A 149 1.57 16.62 -2.36
C LYS A 149 1.94 15.60 -3.42
N THR A 150 1.66 15.88 -4.67
CA THR A 150 2.13 15.06 -5.79
C THR A 150 3.60 15.41 -6.09
N ILE A 151 4.52 14.62 -5.52
CA ILE A 151 5.97 14.86 -5.60
C ILE A 151 6.61 14.04 -6.73
N TYR A 152 6.19 12.77 -6.87
CA TYR A 152 6.87 11.80 -7.73
C TYR A 152 6.13 11.53 -9.03
N ILE A 153 4.80 11.57 -9.04
CA ILE A 153 4.00 11.07 -10.16
C ILE A 153 4.25 11.82 -11.48
N GLY A 154 4.52 13.13 -11.44
CA GLY A 154 4.89 13.89 -12.63
C GLY A 154 6.17 13.37 -13.27
N THR A 155 7.19 13.10 -12.49
CA THR A 155 8.47 12.55 -12.92
C THR A 155 8.32 11.09 -13.39
N ILE A 156 7.55 10.27 -12.66
CA ILE A 156 7.27 8.88 -13.02
C ILE A 156 6.55 8.82 -14.37
N ASN A 157 5.51 9.60 -14.56
CA ASN A 157 4.72 9.60 -15.80
C ASN A 157 5.52 10.08 -17.01
N SER A 158 6.47 11.01 -16.82
CA SER A 158 7.36 11.44 -17.91
C SER A 158 8.38 10.38 -18.32
N GLY A 159 8.81 9.53 -17.39
CA GLY A 159 9.88 8.53 -17.61
C GLY A 159 9.40 7.11 -17.90
N LYS A 160 8.23 6.69 -17.37
CA LYS A 160 7.76 5.30 -17.44
C LYS A 160 7.66 4.73 -18.85
N GLY A 161 7.35 5.55 -19.85
CA GLY A 161 7.28 5.13 -21.26
C GLY A 161 8.63 4.76 -21.88
N SER A 162 9.74 5.24 -21.29
CA SER A 162 11.11 4.93 -21.73
C SER A 162 11.69 3.69 -21.06
N VAL A 163 11.03 3.19 -20.01
CA VAL A 163 11.45 2.00 -19.26
C VAL A 163 10.71 0.78 -19.80
N LYS A 164 11.47 -0.23 -20.24
CA LYS A 164 10.92 -1.52 -20.69
C LYS A 164 11.42 -2.62 -19.76
N ARG A 165 10.49 -3.24 -19.02
CA ARG A 165 10.76 -4.37 -18.11
C ARG A 165 10.65 -5.71 -18.83
N GLY A 166 11.40 -6.71 -18.33
CA GLY A 166 11.19 -8.12 -18.66
C GLY A 166 11.57 -8.55 -20.07
N GLY A 167 12.29 -7.76 -20.84
CA GLY A 167 12.80 -8.16 -22.15
C GLY A 167 13.96 -9.14 -22.01
N LYS A 168 14.00 -10.20 -22.86
CA LYS A 168 15.15 -11.08 -22.95
C LYS A 168 16.42 -10.26 -23.23
N ASN A 169 17.45 -10.43 -22.41
CA ASN A 169 18.73 -9.77 -22.59
C ASN A 169 19.79 -10.80 -22.98
N ASP A 170 20.14 -10.80 -24.24
CA ASP A 170 21.13 -11.73 -24.82
C ASP A 170 22.55 -11.14 -24.77
N PHE A 171 22.77 -10.01 -24.10
CA PHE A 171 24.03 -9.28 -24.03
C PHE A 171 25.23 -10.15 -23.68
N PHE A 172 25.13 -10.90 -22.60
CA PHE A 172 26.23 -11.78 -22.18
C PHE A 172 26.40 -12.98 -23.12
N THR A 173 25.32 -13.53 -23.65
CA THR A 173 25.38 -14.63 -24.64
C THR A 173 26.08 -14.17 -25.90
N GLU A 174 25.70 -13.02 -26.44
CA GLU A 174 26.34 -12.45 -27.61
C GLU A 174 27.83 -12.14 -27.36
N TRP A 175 28.15 -11.60 -26.17
CA TRP A 175 29.53 -11.33 -25.80
C TRP A 175 30.37 -12.64 -25.72
N ASP A 176 29.85 -13.67 -25.06
CA ASP A 176 30.51 -14.98 -24.95
C ASP A 176 30.69 -15.65 -26.32
N ASP A 177 29.72 -15.53 -27.23
CA ASP A 177 29.82 -15.99 -28.61
C ASP A 177 30.95 -15.27 -29.38
N ILE A 178 31.10 -13.96 -29.19
CA ILE A 178 32.19 -13.17 -29.78
C ILE A 178 33.54 -13.68 -29.24
N LEU A 179 33.65 -13.84 -27.91
CA LEU A 179 34.89 -14.34 -27.28
C LEU A 179 35.24 -15.74 -27.75
N ALA A 180 34.27 -16.64 -27.84
CA ALA A 180 34.51 -18.01 -28.37
C ALA A 180 35.03 -18.01 -29.83
N LYS A 181 34.46 -17.09 -30.67
CA LYS A 181 34.96 -16.92 -32.05
C LYS A 181 36.41 -16.41 -32.08
N ILE A 182 36.76 -15.44 -31.21
CA ILE A 182 38.15 -14.96 -31.11
C ILE A 182 39.09 -16.10 -30.71
N GLU A 183 38.72 -16.91 -29.73
CA GLU A 183 39.51 -18.04 -29.26
C GLU A 183 39.72 -19.10 -30.36
N SER A 184 38.76 -19.30 -31.26
CA SER A 184 38.85 -20.24 -32.38
C SER A 184 39.98 -19.93 -33.38
N TYR A 185 40.52 -18.68 -33.40
CA TYR A 185 41.68 -18.31 -34.20
C TYR A 185 43.01 -18.87 -33.65
N GLY A 186 43.01 -19.35 -32.39
CA GLY A 186 44.20 -19.94 -31.78
C GLY A 186 45.33 -18.98 -31.49
N ILE A 187 45.10 -17.66 -31.56
CA ILE A 187 46.08 -16.60 -31.27
C ILE A 187 45.94 -16.18 -29.81
N PRO A 188 46.98 -16.26 -28.98
CA PRO A 188 46.90 -15.80 -27.58
C PRO A 188 46.82 -14.27 -27.50
N LEU A 189 45.63 -13.72 -27.38
CA LEU A 189 45.45 -12.27 -27.31
C LEU A 189 45.20 -11.79 -25.86
N THR A 190 45.91 -10.72 -25.47
CA THR A 190 45.53 -9.95 -24.26
C THR A 190 44.32 -9.05 -24.57
N ASN A 191 43.15 -9.68 -24.67
CA ASN A 191 41.93 -9.00 -25.08
C ASN A 191 41.27 -8.24 -23.90
N PRO A 192 41.17 -6.90 -23.92
CA PRO A 192 40.49 -6.14 -22.88
C PRO A 192 39.03 -6.61 -22.66
N GLY A 193 38.34 -7.02 -23.74
CA GLY A 193 36.99 -7.55 -23.65
C GLY A 193 36.89 -8.81 -22.80
N LYS A 194 37.84 -9.75 -22.94
CA LYS A 194 37.89 -10.94 -22.12
C LYS A 194 38.21 -10.64 -20.66
N ILE A 195 39.16 -9.77 -20.40
CA ILE A 195 39.58 -9.33 -19.05
C ILE A 195 38.34 -8.76 -18.30
N VAL A 196 37.60 -7.84 -18.92
CA VAL A 196 36.41 -7.24 -18.31
C VAL A 196 35.30 -8.28 -18.12
N ARG A 197 35.13 -9.23 -19.05
CA ARG A 197 34.14 -10.31 -18.92
C ARG A 197 34.39 -11.18 -17.68
N GLU A 198 35.65 -11.47 -17.38
CA GLU A 198 36.05 -12.19 -16.17
C GLU A 198 35.89 -11.36 -14.88
N MET A 199 35.81 -10.04 -15.00
CA MET A 199 35.62 -9.09 -13.90
C MET A 199 34.16 -8.69 -13.65
N VAL A 200 33.19 -9.29 -14.36
CA VAL A 200 31.77 -9.01 -14.21
C VAL A 200 31.33 -9.20 -12.76
N LEU A 201 30.63 -8.20 -12.25
CA LEU A 201 30.14 -8.18 -10.88
C LEU A 201 28.86 -8.99 -10.73
N SER A 202 28.73 -9.71 -9.62
CA SER A 202 27.46 -10.25 -9.17
C SER A 202 26.57 -9.16 -8.61
N GLY A 203 25.26 -9.42 -8.52
CA GLY A 203 24.32 -8.46 -7.89
C GLY A 203 24.70 -8.09 -6.46
N GLU A 204 25.26 -9.05 -5.69
CA GLU A 204 25.71 -8.84 -4.31
C GLU A 204 26.92 -7.91 -4.21
N GLU A 205 27.81 -7.91 -5.21
CA GLU A 205 29.00 -7.05 -5.21
C GLU A 205 28.64 -5.57 -5.33
N PHE A 206 27.48 -5.23 -5.93
CA PHE A 206 26.95 -3.86 -5.94
C PHE A 206 26.39 -3.43 -4.57
N LEU A 207 26.07 -4.39 -3.68
CA LEU A 207 25.37 -4.15 -2.42
C LEU A 207 26.29 -4.27 -1.19
N LYS A 208 27.61 -4.30 -1.39
CA LYS A 208 28.61 -4.43 -0.31
C LYS A 208 28.45 -3.32 0.73
N GLY A 209 28.40 -3.74 2.00
CA GLY A 209 28.39 -2.82 3.15
C GLY A 209 27.02 -2.35 3.62
N THR A 210 25.93 -2.74 2.95
CA THR A 210 24.58 -2.40 3.40
C THR A 210 23.93 -3.59 4.11
N PRO A 211 23.43 -3.44 5.35
CA PRO A 211 22.73 -4.51 6.04
C PRO A 211 21.35 -4.71 5.41
N LEU A 212 21.21 -5.77 4.62
CA LEU A 212 19.97 -6.21 3.98
C LEU A 212 19.51 -7.51 4.64
N SER A 213 19.07 -7.43 5.89
CA SER A 213 18.64 -8.58 6.71
C SER A 213 17.14 -8.69 6.88
N GLY A 214 16.36 -7.75 6.33
CA GLY A 214 14.90 -7.77 6.40
C GLY A 214 14.31 -8.98 5.70
N MET A 215 13.32 -9.60 6.35
CA MET A 215 12.61 -10.76 5.82
C MET A 215 11.15 -10.72 6.24
N LEU A 216 10.26 -11.10 5.33
CA LEU A 216 8.83 -11.21 5.57
C LEU A 216 8.43 -12.60 6.05
N SER A 217 7.35 -12.65 6.83
CA SER A 217 6.73 -13.91 7.24
C SER A 217 6.13 -14.66 6.07
N SER A 218 6.09 -16.00 6.17
CA SER A 218 5.31 -16.85 5.28
C SER A 218 3.80 -16.67 5.47
N ASP A 219 3.36 -16.24 6.66
CA ASP A 219 1.97 -15.87 6.96
C ASP A 219 1.75 -14.38 6.69
N ARG A 220 1.71 -14.00 5.41
CA ARG A 220 1.47 -12.63 4.97
C ARG A 220 0.22 -12.51 4.08
N PRO A 221 -0.44 -11.35 4.03
CA PRO A 221 -1.66 -11.09 3.26
C PRO A 221 -1.64 -11.59 1.81
N SER A 222 -0.56 -11.41 1.08
CA SER A 222 -0.45 -11.82 -0.33
C SER A 222 -0.46 -13.33 -0.56
N ILE A 223 -0.26 -14.15 0.49
CA ILE A 223 -0.13 -15.61 0.38
C ILE A 223 -1.23 -16.35 1.12
N ARG A 224 -1.62 -15.88 2.31
CA ARG A 224 -2.69 -16.51 3.08
C ARG A 224 -4.08 -16.15 2.52
N GLY A 225 -5.09 -16.98 2.82
CA GLY A 225 -6.48 -16.60 2.61
C GLY A 225 -6.85 -15.41 3.49
N LEU A 226 -7.30 -14.31 2.90
CA LEU A 226 -7.73 -13.12 3.63
C LEU A 226 -9.19 -13.25 4.07
N LYS A 227 -9.50 -12.78 5.29
CA LYS A 227 -10.88 -12.56 5.70
C LYS A 227 -11.55 -11.55 4.78
N GLN A 228 -12.85 -11.64 4.66
CA GLN A 228 -13.67 -10.70 3.89
C GLN A 228 -14.74 -10.12 4.80
N GLY A 229 -15.10 -8.87 4.56
CA GLY A 229 -16.22 -8.23 5.20
C GLY A 229 -17.56 -8.91 4.91
N ALA A 230 -18.60 -8.52 5.62
CA ALA A 230 -19.91 -9.11 5.48
C ALA A 230 -20.97 -8.09 5.07
N GLY A 231 -21.95 -8.55 4.27
CA GLY A 231 -23.08 -7.77 3.82
C GLY A 231 -22.74 -6.79 2.69
N THR A 232 -23.74 -5.99 2.30
CA THR A 232 -23.59 -4.96 1.25
C THR A 232 -23.43 -3.60 1.90
N ALA A 233 -22.20 -3.04 1.83
CA ALA A 233 -21.94 -1.70 2.31
C ALA A 233 -21.83 -0.72 1.13
N LYS A 234 -22.39 0.48 1.29
CA LYS A 234 -22.23 1.59 0.33
C LYS A 234 -21.14 2.52 0.86
N LEU A 235 -19.89 2.22 0.55
CA LEU A 235 -18.80 3.10 0.92
C LEU A 235 -18.92 4.47 0.24
N LYS A 236 -18.64 5.52 0.98
CA LYS A 236 -18.61 6.91 0.46
C LYS A 236 -17.43 7.11 -0.48
N ARG A 237 -16.27 6.50 -0.17
CA ARG A 237 -15.04 6.59 -0.97
C ARG A 237 -15.14 5.71 -2.22
N LYS A 238 -14.97 6.32 -3.39
CA LYS A 238 -15.03 5.62 -4.68
C LYS A 238 -13.80 5.86 -5.56
N ASN A 239 -12.95 6.82 -5.20
CA ASN A 239 -11.77 7.16 -5.97
C ASN A 239 -10.70 6.06 -5.84
N GLU A 240 -10.29 5.49 -6.97
CA GLU A 240 -9.26 4.46 -7.08
C GLU A 240 -8.14 4.90 -8.05
N ASN A 241 -7.85 6.20 -8.09
CA ASN A 241 -6.85 6.75 -8.98
C ASN A 241 -5.49 6.08 -8.76
N ASP A 242 -5.00 5.41 -9.78
CA ASP A 242 -3.80 4.59 -9.73
C ASP A 242 -2.53 5.43 -9.55
N ASP A 243 -2.47 6.57 -10.21
CA ASP A 243 -1.33 7.50 -10.09
C ASP A 243 -1.20 8.05 -8.66
N LEU A 244 -2.33 8.37 -8.00
CA LEU A 244 -2.33 8.82 -6.61
C LEU A 244 -1.96 7.68 -5.64
N PHE A 245 -2.35 6.45 -5.95
CA PHE A 245 -1.91 5.30 -5.15
C PHE A 245 -0.41 5.04 -5.27
N ILE A 246 0.17 5.17 -6.48
CA ILE A 246 1.62 5.11 -6.67
C ILE A 246 2.31 6.23 -5.90
N GLU A 247 1.80 7.46 -5.97
CA GLU A 247 2.33 8.58 -5.17
C GLU A 247 2.31 8.26 -3.67
N TYR A 248 1.22 7.67 -3.16
CA TYR A 248 1.11 7.24 -1.77
C TYR A 248 2.21 6.21 -1.41
N LEU A 249 2.40 5.19 -2.23
CA LEU A 249 3.44 4.18 -2.03
C LEU A 249 4.83 4.82 -2.01
N MET A 250 5.12 5.74 -2.93
CA MET A 250 6.38 6.46 -3.00
C MET A 250 6.65 7.31 -1.75
N GLN A 251 5.62 7.85 -1.12
CA GLN A 251 5.76 8.65 0.10
C GLN A 251 5.86 7.79 1.37
N LYS A 252 5.11 6.70 1.46
CA LYS A 252 4.98 5.90 2.67
C LYS A 252 5.96 4.75 2.77
N CYS A 253 6.35 4.14 1.64
CA CYS A 253 7.30 3.04 1.62
C CYS A 253 8.74 3.54 1.47
N GLY A 254 9.65 2.83 2.15
CA GLY A 254 11.09 3.03 2.00
C GLY A 254 11.64 2.33 0.75
N CYS A 255 12.84 2.71 0.34
CA CYS A 255 13.62 2.00 -0.66
C CYS A 255 15.10 2.00 -0.25
N TYR A 256 15.93 1.26 -0.98
CA TYR A 256 17.36 1.11 -0.68
C TYR A 256 18.11 2.43 -0.46
N THR A 257 17.73 3.51 -1.15
CA THR A 257 18.38 4.83 -1.03
C THR A 257 17.63 5.81 -0.11
N ASP A 258 16.41 5.49 0.33
CA ASP A 258 15.56 6.34 1.17
C ASP A 258 14.83 5.50 2.23
N PHE A 259 15.50 5.24 3.35
CA PHE A 259 14.97 4.45 4.45
C PHE A 259 13.93 5.21 5.26
N LYS A 260 12.91 4.48 5.73
CA LYS A 260 11.94 5.00 6.70
C LYS A 260 12.23 4.43 8.11
N ALA A 261 11.78 5.14 9.13
CA ALA A 261 11.88 4.62 10.50
C ALA A 261 10.94 3.43 10.73
N LYS A 262 11.36 2.45 11.52
CA LYS A 262 10.54 1.30 11.92
C LYS A 262 9.98 0.51 10.73
N GLN A 263 10.83 0.10 9.83
CA GLN A 263 10.49 -0.78 8.70
C GLN A 263 11.12 -2.16 8.89
N GLN A 264 10.37 -3.22 8.58
CA GLN A 264 10.83 -4.61 8.64
C GLN A 264 11.74 -4.93 7.45
N LEU A 265 11.40 -4.41 6.27
CA LEU A 265 12.23 -4.48 5.08
C LEU A 265 12.95 -3.15 4.87
N THR A 266 14.22 -3.20 4.52
CA THR A 266 14.98 -2.01 4.07
C THR A 266 14.53 -1.55 2.69
N ALA A 267 14.14 -2.51 1.83
CA ALA A 267 13.79 -2.36 0.42
C ALA A 267 12.29 -2.62 0.19
N GLU A 268 11.41 -1.76 0.74
CA GLU A 268 9.95 -1.92 0.66
C GLU A 268 9.40 -1.70 -0.76
N LEU A 269 9.87 -0.68 -1.48
CA LEU A 269 9.45 -0.45 -2.88
C LEU A 269 9.94 -1.57 -3.80
N GLU A 270 11.16 -2.06 -3.59
CA GLU A 270 11.70 -3.20 -4.31
C GLU A 270 10.88 -4.47 -4.04
N TYR A 271 10.43 -4.67 -2.80
CA TYR A 271 9.49 -5.74 -2.49
C TYR A 271 8.17 -5.60 -3.27
N ILE A 272 7.60 -4.40 -3.34
CA ILE A 272 6.37 -4.17 -4.12
C ILE A 272 6.58 -4.58 -5.59
N VAL A 273 7.74 -4.33 -6.13
CA VAL A 273 8.07 -4.62 -7.54
C VAL A 273 8.40 -6.10 -7.77
N TYR A 274 9.23 -6.72 -6.91
CA TYR A 274 9.79 -8.05 -7.16
C TYR A 274 9.14 -9.17 -6.33
N GLY A 275 8.72 -8.90 -5.09
CA GLY A 275 7.99 -9.84 -4.24
C GLY A 275 8.83 -10.93 -3.57
N GLY A 276 10.15 -10.80 -3.56
CA GLY A 276 11.05 -11.70 -2.84
C GLY A 276 10.85 -11.58 -1.33
N VAL A 277 10.97 -12.69 -0.61
CA VAL A 277 10.75 -12.72 0.85
C VAL A 277 11.80 -11.92 1.60
N ALA A 278 13.05 -11.94 1.13
CA ALA A 278 14.18 -11.26 1.72
C ALA A 278 14.55 -9.97 0.96
N ASP A 279 15.03 -8.97 1.69
CA ASP A 279 15.56 -7.73 1.13
C ASP A 279 16.63 -7.98 0.05
N MET A 280 17.54 -8.91 0.33
CA MET A 280 18.64 -9.24 -0.58
C MET A 280 18.13 -9.73 -1.94
N ASP A 281 17.12 -10.60 -1.96
CA ASP A 281 16.55 -11.13 -3.22
C ASP A 281 15.91 -10.01 -4.07
N ASN A 282 15.22 -9.08 -3.40
CA ASN A 282 14.60 -7.95 -4.06
C ASN A 282 15.66 -7.01 -4.63
N MET A 283 16.72 -6.76 -3.89
CA MET A 283 17.81 -5.88 -4.32
C MET A 283 18.63 -6.48 -5.46
N ILE A 284 18.94 -7.77 -5.42
CA ILE A 284 19.62 -8.47 -6.53
C ILE A 284 18.77 -8.36 -7.80
N SER A 285 17.45 -8.54 -7.67
CA SER A 285 16.51 -8.39 -8.79
C SER A 285 16.49 -6.96 -9.34
N ALA A 286 16.52 -5.96 -8.46
CA ALA A 286 16.57 -4.55 -8.85
C ALA A 286 17.88 -4.21 -9.58
N VAL A 287 19.01 -4.64 -9.05
CA VAL A 287 20.33 -4.44 -9.68
C VAL A 287 20.37 -5.11 -11.07
N LYS A 288 19.88 -6.34 -11.17
CA LYS A 288 19.83 -7.07 -12.46
C LYS A 288 19.00 -6.33 -13.49
N GLU A 289 17.79 -5.86 -13.13
CA GLU A 289 16.91 -5.15 -14.05
C GLU A 289 17.51 -3.79 -14.48
N LEU A 290 18.12 -3.06 -13.55
CA LEU A 290 18.83 -1.81 -13.86
C LEU A 290 20.00 -2.07 -14.78
N MET A 291 20.81 -3.11 -14.53
CA MET A 291 21.91 -3.49 -15.42
C MET A 291 21.39 -3.84 -16.83
N ASP A 292 20.31 -4.61 -16.94
CA ASP A 292 19.74 -4.98 -18.23
C ASP A 292 19.30 -3.77 -19.07
N ILE A 293 18.72 -2.76 -18.41
CA ILE A 293 18.32 -1.51 -19.05
C ILE A 293 19.54 -0.72 -19.49
N ARG A 294 20.56 -0.60 -18.62
CA ARG A 294 21.76 0.19 -18.90
C ARG A 294 22.62 -0.45 -19.97
N LEU A 295 22.80 -1.78 -19.94
CA LEU A 295 23.58 -2.51 -20.94
C LEU A 295 23.03 -2.29 -22.36
N LYS A 296 21.72 -2.39 -22.54
CA LYS A 296 21.07 -2.16 -23.84
C LYS A 296 21.26 -0.71 -24.32
N ASP A 297 21.07 0.26 -23.43
CA ASP A 297 21.18 1.67 -23.79
C ASP A 297 22.62 2.09 -24.08
N ASN A 298 23.56 1.71 -23.22
CA ASN A 298 24.97 2.06 -23.41
C ASN A 298 25.56 1.37 -24.65
N LEU A 299 25.22 0.10 -24.90
CA LEU A 299 25.63 -0.59 -26.11
C LEU A 299 25.09 0.10 -27.38
N ARG A 300 23.83 0.52 -27.36
CA ARG A 300 23.21 1.29 -28.45
C ARG A 300 23.94 2.62 -28.67
N CYS A 301 24.26 3.33 -27.59
CA CYS A 301 24.97 4.62 -27.67
C CYS A 301 26.37 4.48 -28.25
N ILE A 302 27.15 3.47 -27.82
CA ILE A 302 28.52 3.24 -28.30
C ILE A 302 28.49 2.79 -29.77
N LYS A 303 27.66 1.80 -30.11
CA LYS A 303 27.52 1.30 -31.50
C LYS A 303 26.99 2.37 -32.48
N GLY A 304 26.17 3.30 -31.98
CA GLY A 304 25.62 4.39 -32.79
C GLY A 304 26.59 5.56 -33.03
N ASP A 305 27.74 5.58 -32.36
CA ASP A 305 28.76 6.64 -32.49
C ASP A 305 29.95 6.17 -33.33
N GLY A 306 30.09 6.76 -34.55
CA GLY A 306 31.17 6.41 -35.45
C GLY A 306 32.56 6.70 -34.88
N GLY A 307 32.73 7.75 -34.08
CA GLY A 307 34.01 8.08 -33.42
C GLY A 307 34.39 7.03 -32.36
N LYS A 308 33.43 6.59 -31.53
CA LYS A 308 33.64 5.55 -30.53
C LYS A 308 33.95 4.19 -31.19
N MET A 309 33.25 3.88 -32.27
CA MET A 309 33.48 2.66 -33.01
C MET A 309 34.88 2.67 -33.70
N ALA A 310 35.30 3.82 -34.20
CA ALA A 310 36.67 3.98 -34.76
C ALA A 310 37.77 3.82 -33.69
N ALA A 311 37.58 4.47 -32.53
CA ALA A 311 38.52 4.31 -31.41
C ALA A 311 38.61 2.87 -30.91
N ALA A 312 37.46 2.19 -30.81
CA ALA A 312 37.43 0.75 -30.45
C ALA A 312 38.13 -0.11 -31.51
N TYR A 313 38.01 0.25 -32.79
CA TYR A 313 38.70 -0.47 -33.89
C TYR A 313 40.22 -0.26 -33.80
N GLU A 314 40.71 0.99 -33.59
CA GLU A 314 42.12 1.28 -33.42
C GLU A 314 42.68 0.47 -32.25
N LYS A 315 41.98 0.44 -31.12
CA LYS A 315 42.40 -0.34 -29.95
C LYS A 315 42.43 -1.84 -30.23
N ALA A 316 41.46 -2.38 -30.97
CA ALA A 316 41.42 -3.75 -31.37
C ALA A 316 42.60 -4.08 -32.32
N TYR A 317 42.89 -3.17 -33.26
CA TYR A 317 44.05 -3.32 -34.19
C TYR A 317 45.36 -3.41 -33.42
N GLU A 318 45.59 -2.51 -32.45
CA GLU A 318 46.79 -2.54 -31.58
C GLU A 318 46.90 -3.89 -30.85
N VAL A 319 45.79 -4.40 -30.22
CA VAL A 319 45.76 -5.62 -29.46
C VAL A 319 46.12 -6.83 -30.36
N VAL A 320 45.55 -6.87 -31.56
CA VAL A 320 45.75 -8.00 -32.49
C VAL A 320 47.15 -7.97 -33.10
N MET A 321 47.64 -6.80 -33.53
CA MET A 321 48.97 -6.64 -34.13
C MET A 321 50.10 -6.87 -33.12
N TYR A 322 49.94 -6.47 -31.86
CA TYR A 322 50.96 -6.74 -30.82
C TYR A 322 51.12 -8.23 -30.52
N ASN A 323 50.06 -9.03 -30.64
CA ASN A 323 50.07 -10.45 -30.29
C ASN A 323 50.22 -11.39 -31.52
N SER A 324 50.28 -10.87 -32.76
CA SER A 324 50.30 -11.67 -33.96
C SER A 324 51.66 -11.55 -34.66
N LEU A 325 52.22 -12.71 -35.01
CA LEU A 325 53.48 -12.80 -35.82
C LEU A 325 53.20 -12.72 -37.34
N ILE A 326 51.95 -12.76 -37.74
CA ILE A 326 51.48 -12.76 -39.12
C ILE A 326 50.42 -11.64 -39.24
N ILE A 327 50.23 -11.09 -40.46
CA ILE A 327 49.16 -10.09 -40.70
C ILE A 327 47.81 -10.77 -40.39
N PRO A 328 47.11 -10.31 -39.35
CA PRO A 328 45.87 -10.91 -38.91
C PRO A 328 44.75 -10.63 -39.92
N PRO A 329 43.74 -11.52 -40.05
CA PRO A 329 42.58 -11.26 -40.87
C PRO A 329 41.74 -10.13 -40.24
N GLU A 330 41.19 -9.26 -41.07
CA GLU A 330 40.35 -8.16 -40.63
C GLU A 330 39.16 -8.65 -39.78
N SER A 331 38.61 -9.82 -40.08
CA SER A 331 37.53 -10.45 -39.30
C SER A 331 37.89 -10.63 -37.82
N LEU A 332 39.16 -10.93 -37.50
CA LEU A 332 39.58 -11.07 -36.12
C LEU A 332 39.64 -9.67 -35.43
N ILE A 333 40.14 -8.63 -36.15
CA ILE A 333 40.15 -7.26 -35.64
C ILE A 333 38.71 -6.82 -35.31
N LEU A 334 37.76 -7.06 -36.18
CA LEU A 334 36.35 -6.73 -35.97
C LEU A 334 35.75 -7.46 -34.76
N LEU A 335 36.06 -8.74 -34.56
CA LEU A 335 35.60 -9.49 -33.38
C LEU A 335 36.18 -8.92 -32.08
N VAL A 336 37.50 -8.60 -32.09
CA VAL A 336 38.15 -7.96 -30.90
C VAL A 336 37.55 -6.59 -30.63
N ARG A 337 37.28 -5.78 -31.67
CA ARG A 337 36.59 -4.49 -31.54
C ARG A 337 35.22 -4.69 -30.88
N ASP A 338 34.43 -5.65 -31.37
CA ASP A 338 33.11 -5.88 -30.81
C ASP A 338 33.18 -6.33 -29.35
N SER A 339 34.14 -7.20 -29.01
CA SER A 339 34.38 -7.62 -27.62
C SER A 339 34.76 -6.42 -26.72
N ILE A 340 35.56 -5.48 -27.20
CA ILE A 340 35.90 -4.24 -26.50
C ILE A 340 34.68 -3.33 -26.32
N VAL A 341 33.82 -3.24 -27.34
CA VAL A 341 32.57 -2.45 -27.27
C VAL A 341 31.61 -3.00 -26.21
N TYR A 342 31.51 -4.33 -26.10
CA TYR A 342 30.71 -4.98 -25.03
C TYR A 342 31.32 -4.71 -23.65
N ALA A 343 32.62 -4.79 -23.50
CA ALA A 343 33.33 -4.46 -22.26
C ALA A 343 33.10 -3.00 -21.84
N TRP A 344 33.17 -2.08 -22.82
CA TRP A 344 32.92 -0.65 -22.58
C TRP A 344 31.50 -0.39 -22.14
N ALA A 345 30.53 -0.97 -22.84
CA ALA A 345 29.10 -0.87 -22.46
C ALA A 345 28.85 -1.46 -21.06
N TYR A 346 29.50 -2.56 -20.70
CA TYR A 346 29.40 -3.16 -19.38
C TYR A 346 30.00 -2.23 -18.29
N GLY A 347 31.21 -1.75 -18.46
CA GLY A 347 31.88 -0.87 -17.50
C GLY A 347 31.06 0.41 -17.23
N GLU A 348 30.58 1.05 -18.30
CA GLU A 348 29.70 2.22 -18.20
C GLU A 348 28.39 1.89 -17.45
N SER A 349 27.79 0.71 -17.73
CA SER A 349 26.55 0.29 -17.07
C SER A 349 26.76 -0.01 -15.58
N ALA A 350 27.88 -0.62 -15.23
CA ALA A 350 28.24 -0.85 -13.83
C ALA A 350 28.45 0.47 -13.06
N MET A 351 29.05 1.47 -13.69
CA MET A 351 29.17 2.82 -13.13
C MET A 351 27.81 3.48 -12.94
N ASP A 352 26.92 3.40 -13.93
CA ASP A 352 25.57 3.96 -13.85
C ASP A 352 24.76 3.36 -12.69
N VAL A 353 24.76 2.03 -12.57
CA VAL A 353 24.01 1.33 -11.51
C VAL A 353 24.62 1.60 -10.13
N SER A 354 25.95 1.54 -10.00
CA SER A 354 26.60 1.86 -8.73
C SER A 354 26.36 3.30 -8.28
N ARG A 355 26.32 4.25 -9.23
CA ARG A 355 25.97 5.66 -8.98
C ARG A 355 24.54 5.81 -8.46
N LEU A 356 23.57 5.15 -9.08
CA LEU A 356 22.18 5.14 -8.62
C LEU A 356 22.08 4.60 -7.19
N LEU A 357 22.75 3.51 -6.89
CA LEU A 357 22.76 2.90 -5.55
C LEU A 357 23.48 3.81 -4.52
N ASN A 358 24.41 4.65 -4.96
CA ASN A 358 25.07 5.66 -4.14
C ASN A 358 24.37 7.03 -4.17
N ARG A 359 23.03 7.04 -4.34
CA ARG A 359 22.17 8.25 -4.32
C ARG A 359 22.48 9.28 -5.42
N GLY A 360 23.19 8.87 -6.48
CA GLY A 360 23.39 9.70 -7.67
C GLY A 360 22.19 9.64 -8.61
N ARG A 361 22.41 10.19 -9.82
CA ARG A 361 21.39 10.25 -10.88
C ARG A 361 21.90 9.64 -12.17
N CYS A 362 20.97 9.08 -12.96
CA CYS A 362 21.29 8.54 -14.27
C CYS A 362 20.14 8.84 -15.26
N LYS A 363 20.49 9.15 -16.50
CA LYS A 363 19.52 9.26 -17.59
C LYS A 363 19.02 7.85 -17.99
N ILE A 364 17.74 7.67 -18.24
CA ILE A 364 17.20 6.40 -18.77
C ILE A 364 17.74 6.16 -20.17
N THR A 365 17.75 7.19 -21.02
CA THR A 365 18.29 7.14 -22.36
C THR A 365 19.46 8.13 -22.46
N LYS A 366 20.64 7.62 -22.76
CA LYS A 366 21.85 8.43 -22.97
C LYS A 366 22.02 8.83 -24.42
N GLY A 367 22.67 9.97 -24.62
CA GLY A 367 23.32 10.33 -25.88
C GLY A 367 24.78 9.89 -25.89
N SER A 368 25.42 9.99 -27.03
CA SER A 368 26.84 9.59 -27.19
C SER A 368 27.79 10.36 -26.27
N SER A 369 27.52 11.65 -26.02
CA SER A 369 28.30 12.49 -25.08
C SER A 369 28.10 12.14 -23.60
N ASP A 370 27.12 11.32 -23.27
CA ASP A 370 26.83 10.93 -21.88
C ASP A 370 27.57 9.65 -21.44
N ILE A 371 28.39 9.04 -22.32
CA ILE A 371 29.29 7.94 -21.98
C ILE A 371 30.54 8.55 -21.31
N GLU A 372 30.71 8.27 -20.04
CA GLU A 372 31.73 8.89 -19.19
C GLU A 372 32.99 8.04 -18.99
N LEU A 373 32.89 6.72 -19.18
CA LEU A 373 34.01 5.80 -19.08
C LEU A 373 34.95 5.97 -20.30
N PRO A 374 36.21 6.44 -20.14
CA PRO A 374 37.17 6.45 -21.24
C PRO A 374 37.52 5.03 -21.71
N LEU A 375 37.78 4.87 -23.01
CA LEU A 375 38.11 3.57 -23.57
C LEU A 375 39.38 2.96 -22.93
N GLU A 376 40.35 3.80 -22.55
CA GLU A 376 41.58 3.41 -21.91
C GLU A 376 41.39 2.84 -20.52
N ASP A 377 40.28 3.24 -19.85
CA ASP A 377 39.99 2.88 -18.45
C ASP A 377 39.05 1.69 -18.33
N ILE A 378 38.65 1.06 -19.43
CA ILE A 378 37.64 -0.04 -19.38
C ILE A 378 38.04 -1.20 -18.47
N ILE A 379 39.32 -1.53 -18.37
CA ILE A 379 39.86 -2.57 -17.50
C ILE A 379 39.82 -2.14 -16.04
N ASN A 380 39.90 -0.85 -15.79
CA ASN A 380 39.93 -0.24 -14.45
C ASN A 380 38.59 0.32 -14.01
N PHE A 381 37.51 0.02 -14.69
CA PHE A 381 36.16 0.56 -14.40
C PHE A 381 35.77 0.41 -12.93
N LYS A 382 36.24 -0.63 -12.23
CA LYS A 382 35.95 -0.85 -10.81
C LYS A 382 36.41 0.28 -9.89
N SER A 383 37.43 1.03 -10.28
CA SER A 383 37.94 2.17 -9.51
C SER A 383 36.99 3.38 -9.54
N ARG A 384 36.10 3.42 -10.51
CA ARG A 384 35.13 4.50 -10.71
C ARG A 384 33.71 4.15 -10.23
N LEU A 385 33.54 2.99 -9.59
CA LEU A 385 32.25 2.61 -9.01
C LEU A 385 31.92 3.48 -7.81
N PHE A 386 30.64 3.67 -7.57
CA PHE A 386 30.07 4.44 -6.45
C PHE A 386 30.41 5.92 -6.42
N GLU A 387 30.85 6.49 -7.54
CA GLU A 387 30.90 7.95 -7.68
C GLU A 387 29.50 8.55 -7.55
N SER A 388 29.39 9.69 -6.86
CA SER A 388 28.14 10.44 -6.73
C SER A 388 27.98 11.42 -7.90
N GLY A 389 26.77 11.98 -8.06
CA GLY A 389 26.51 13.01 -9.08
C GLY A 389 25.65 12.46 -10.23
N GLY A 390 25.95 12.92 -11.46
CA GLY A 390 25.16 12.59 -12.65
C GLY A 390 23.90 13.44 -12.83
N SER A 391 23.16 13.20 -13.91
CA SER A 391 21.93 13.89 -14.27
C SER A 391 20.83 12.89 -14.67
N GLY A 392 19.58 13.30 -14.56
CA GLY A 392 18.45 12.44 -14.88
C GLY A 392 17.69 11.98 -13.62
N TYR A 393 17.36 10.71 -13.54
CA TYR A 393 16.50 10.14 -12.50
C TYR A 393 17.32 9.56 -11.34
N THR A 394 16.78 9.68 -10.14
CA THR A 394 17.28 8.99 -8.95
C THR A 394 16.86 7.51 -8.95
N TYR A 395 17.51 6.70 -8.12
CA TYR A 395 17.13 5.33 -7.89
C TYR A 395 15.64 5.20 -7.47
N LYS A 396 15.20 6.05 -6.54
CA LYS A 396 13.80 6.04 -6.04
C LYS A 396 12.80 6.36 -7.15
N GLU A 397 13.08 7.33 -8.01
CA GLU A 397 12.22 7.67 -9.15
C GLU A 397 12.14 6.51 -10.16
N LEU A 398 13.24 5.77 -10.39
CA LEU A 398 13.22 4.56 -11.22
C LEU A 398 12.41 3.44 -10.59
N MET A 399 12.54 3.21 -9.28
CA MET A 399 11.68 2.25 -8.56
C MET A 399 10.20 2.65 -8.63
N GLY A 400 9.89 3.94 -8.61
CA GLY A 400 8.54 4.45 -8.86
C GLY A 400 8.01 4.09 -10.25
N MET A 401 8.84 4.20 -11.29
CA MET A 401 8.47 3.76 -12.64
C MET A 401 8.24 2.25 -12.71
N PHE A 402 9.06 1.45 -12.03
CA PHE A 402 8.86 0.00 -11.95
C PHE A 402 7.59 -0.35 -11.16
N THR A 403 7.30 0.39 -10.09
CA THR A 403 6.04 0.28 -9.33
C THR A 403 4.83 0.59 -10.23
N ALA A 404 4.91 1.63 -11.06
CA ALA A 404 3.85 1.98 -12.00
C ALA A 404 3.60 0.91 -13.07
N LEU A 405 4.64 0.16 -13.44
CA LEU A 405 4.55 -0.96 -14.39
C LEU A 405 4.14 -2.29 -13.72
N THR A 406 4.04 -2.33 -12.40
CA THR A 406 3.55 -3.50 -11.65
C THR A 406 2.02 -3.47 -11.60
N GLY A 407 1.37 -4.63 -11.70
CA GLY A 407 -0.10 -4.72 -11.68
C GLY A 407 -0.72 -4.17 -10.39
N ASP A 408 -1.89 -3.55 -10.49
CA ASP A 408 -2.58 -2.90 -9.36
C ASP A 408 -2.88 -3.87 -8.22
N ASP A 409 -3.36 -5.08 -8.53
CA ASP A 409 -3.65 -6.11 -7.52
C ASP A 409 -2.39 -6.50 -6.74
N ILE A 410 -1.26 -6.63 -7.44
CA ILE A 410 0.02 -6.98 -6.83
C ILE A 410 0.48 -5.85 -5.90
N ARG A 411 0.36 -4.59 -6.33
CA ARG A 411 0.73 -3.43 -5.50
C ARG A 411 -0.09 -3.38 -4.21
N ARG A 412 -1.41 -3.58 -4.31
CA ARG A 412 -2.32 -3.57 -3.14
C ARG A 412 -1.98 -4.68 -2.15
N LEU A 413 -1.84 -5.91 -2.62
CA LEU A 413 -1.51 -7.06 -1.78
C LEU A 413 -0.16 -6.89 -1.10
N ARG A 414 0.88 -6.50 -1.84
CA ARG A 414 2.22 -6.30 -1.28
C ARG A 414 2.31 -5.07 -0.36
N CYS A 415 1.50 -4.05 -0.60
CA CYS A 415 1.34 -2.93 0.34
C CYS A 415 0.79 -3.41 1.68
N MET A 416 -0.23 -4.28 1.67
CA MET A 416 -0.78 -4.88 2.89
C MET A 416 0.27 -5.73 3.62
N ASP A 417 1.11 -6.49 2.89
CA ASP A 417 2.22 -7.26 3.48
C ASP A 417 3.19 -6.35 4.25
N ILE A 418 3.59 -5.23 3.64
CA ILE A 418 4.50 -4.26 4.26
C ILE A 418 3.87 -3.65 5.52
N ILE A 419 2.62 -3.21 5.42
CA ILE A 419 1.92 -2.60 6.56
C ILE A 419 1.82 -3.59 7.71
N GLU A 420 1.39 -4.82 7.43
CA GLU A 420 1.24 -5.85 8.46
C GLU A 420 2.60 -6.23 9.07
N ALA A 421 3.63 -6.43 8.25
CA ALA A 421 4.97 -6.76 8.74
C ALA A 421 5.52 -5.66 9.65
N ASN A 422 5.36 -4.40 9.28
CA ASN A 422 5.82 -3.27 10.07
C ASN A 422 5.02 -3.11 11.37
N GLN A 423 3.70 -3.31 11.33
CA GLN A 423 2.86 -3.27 12.53
C GLN A 423 3.24 -4.40 13.50
N ARG A 424 3.41 -5.62 13.00
CA ARG A 424 3.82 -6.77 13.81
C ARG A 424 5.21 -6.61 14.43
N ALA A 425 6.16 -6.07 13.69
CA ALA A 425 7.54 -5.92 14.15
C ALA A 425 7.71 -4.84 15.23
N PHE A 426 6.94 -3.74 15.17
CA PHE A 426 7.25 -2.55 15.96
C PHE A 426 6.14 -2.10 16.91
N TYR A 427 4.92 -2.63 16.80
CA TYR A 427 3.79 -2.14 17.59
C TYR A 427 2.91 -3.24 18.18
N ASN A 428 2.44 -4.19 17.38
CA ASN A 428 1.49 -5.22 17.81
C ASN A 428 1.79 -6.53 17.08
N SER A 429 2.41 -7.51 17.74
CA SER A 429 2.78 -8.80 17.12
C SER A 429 1.58 -9.62 16.62
N GLY A 430 0.38 -9.36 17.16
CA GLY A 430 -0.88 -9.99 16.75
C GLY A 430 -1.62 -9.24 15.63
N PHE A 431 -1.09 -8.10 15.15
CA PHE A 431 -1.76 -7.30 14.15
C PHE A 431 -2.03 -8.08 12.85
N ARG A 432 -3.27 -7.94 12.34
CA ARG A 432 -3.71 -8.51 11.06
C ARG A 432 -4.45 -7.45 10.27
N ILE A 433 -4.03 -7.21 9.04
CA ILE A 433 -4.67 -6.22 8.18
C ILE A 433 -6.11 -6.60 7.81
N ASP A 434 -6.41 -7.91 7.75
CA ASP A 434 -7.74 -8.46 7.54
C ASP A 434 -8.60 -8.51 8.82
N GLY A 435 -8.15 -7.89 9.91
CA GLY A 435 -8.88 -7.53 11.12
C GLY A 435 -9.06 -6.02 11.30
N CYS A 436 -8.80 -5.23 10.25
CA CYS A 436 -8.87 -3.77 10.29
C CYS A 436 -10.16 -3.26 9.67
N PHE A 437 -11.04 -2.63 10.47
CA PHE A 437 -12.39 -2.20 10.09
C PHE A 437 -12.43 -0.72 9.76
N GLU A 438 -13.04 -0.34 8.61
CA GLU A 438 -13.28 1.07 8.24
C GLU A 438 -14.75 1.46 8.24
N TYR A 439 -15.66 0.49 8.16
CA TYR A 439 -17.10 0.69 8.13
C TYR A 439 -17.78 -0.41 8.95
N LEU A 440 -18.76 -0.02 9.71
CA LEU A 440 -19.64 -0.92 10.46
C LEU A 440 -21.08 -0.41 10.41
N ARG A 441 -21.99 -1.29 10.03
CA ARG A 441 -23.43 -1.16 10.29
C ARG A 441 -23.80 -2.20 11.33
N ALA A 442 -24.23 -1.74 12.49
CA ALA A 442 -24.59 -2.60 13.60
C ALA A 442 -26.04 -2.41 13.99
N SER A 443 -26.64 -3.47 14.54
CA SER A 443 -27.96 -3.46 15.17
C SER A 443 -27.80 -3.65 16.67
N VAL A 444 -28.62 -2.92 17.42
CA VAL A 444 -28.66 -3.00 18.88
C VAL A 444 -30.11 -3.12 19.32
N THR A 445 -30.41 -4.07 20.20
CA THR A 445 -31.72 -4.24 20.82
C THR A 445 -31.64 -3.81 22.26
N LEU A 446 -32.48 -2.85 22.61
CA LEU A 446 -32.62 -2.34 23.97
C LEU A 446 -33.99 -2.71 24.52
N THR A 447 -34.04 -3.08 25.80
CA THR A 447 -35.27 -3.36 26.55
C THR A 447 -35.47 -2.28 27.60
N SER A 448 -36.65 -1.64 27.60
CA SER A 448 -37.02 -0.67 28.62
C SER A 448 -37.48 -1.34 29.91
N GLY A 449 -37.45 -0.64 31.03
CA GLY A 449 -37.92 -1.11 32.35
C GLY A 449 -39.38 -1.55 32.39
N PHE A 450 -40.18 -1.21 31.38
CA PHE A 450 -41.59 -1.65 31.24
C PHE A 450 -41.78 -2.72 30.15
N GLY A 451 -40.68 -3.36 29.68
CA GLY A 451 -40.72 -4.49 28.76
C GLY A 451 -40.89 -4.13 27.28
N TYR A 452 -40.74 -2.86 26.90
CA TYR A 452 -40.74 -2.47 25.49
C TYR A 452 -39.35 -2.73 24.89
N GLU A 453 -39.31 -3.60 23.88
CA GLU A 453 -38.10 -3.89 23.11
C GLU A 453 -38.04 -3.03 21.85
N HIS A 454 -36.88 -2.54 21.56
CA HIS A 454 -36.63 -1.74 20.37
C HIS A 454 -35.25 -2.04 19.78
N THR A 455 -35.27 -2.45 18.52
CA THR A 455 -34.02 -2.66 17.73
C THR A 455 -33.80 -1.48 16.83
N ILE A 456 -32.55 -0.98 16.82
CA ILE A 456 -32.09 0.11 15.96
C ILE A 456 -30.85 -0.31 15.19
N GLU A 457 -30.78 0.10 13.95
CA GLU A 457 -29.61 -0.06 13.11
C GLU A 457 -29.00 1.31 12.81
N ARG A 458 -27.68 1.42 12.93
CA ARG A 458 -26.88 2.61 12.57
C ARG A 458 -25.59 2.17 11.91
N GLU A 459 -25.03 3.07 11.12
CA GLU A 459 -23.78 2.86 10.42
C GLU A 459 -22.79 4.00 10.66
N TYR A 460 -21.52 3.66 10.63
CA TYR A 460 -20.43 4.63 10.71
C TYR A 460 -19.31 4.23 9.76
N GLN A 461 -18.67 5.25 9.17
CA GLN A 461 -17.50 5.13 8.31
C GLN A 461 -16.55 6.28 8.61
N TYR A 462 -15.24 6.03 8.59
CA TYR A 462 -14.25 7.11 8.62
C TYR A 462 -14.37 7.99 7.38
N GLU A 463 -14.31 9.33 7.58
CA GLU A 463 -14.38 10.35 6.53
C GLU A 463 -13.01 10.98 6.25
#